data_97b7d2c44a3b268463caf0872e5d41ae
#
_entry.id   97b7d2c44a3b268463caf0872e5d41ae
#
_cell.length_a   1.000
_cell.length_b   1.000
_cell.length_c   1.000
_cell.angle_alpha   90.00
_cell.angle_beta   90.00
_cell.angle_gamma   90.00
#
_symmetry.space_group_name_H-M   'P 1'
#
loop_
_entity.id
_entity.type
_entity.pdbx_description
1 polymer ?
#
loop_
_entity_poly.entity_id
_entity_poly.type
_entity_poly.pdbx_seq_one_letter_code
_entity_poly.pdbx_strand_id
1 'polypeptide(L)'
;MLAPFAKQQHVWRFELPAVNIFTGNELDPTDTPDAALIFGGDGTLHRHLGILAMKRIPTLPVPIGSANDFAASIGIRTIADAVAAWRGFVDGQANTLPVDLGTIQPLHPFEAAEMLPPAEDDPQDEPWAGETLENLHFVPDGPRRDLPQLGAGIEHSQARRWIEAANQASRIQYFACIAGTGLDAIISREIMKQPRWLRSHGGYVWSLMQSLPLFRPPFITMSLDTDGDWSTPVREPGMLIAAGNGPQYGNGMRVAHLAEMDDGLLDACFVRQLGKLRLLRLFPEVFSGKHLGLKEVGYWKARRIRIQTDPIMDLYADGEYVCPTPVELGVKREALLVIVPSKAIHS
;
A
#
# COMPACT_ATOMS: atom_id res chain seq x y z
N MET A 1 1.07 -0.28 -25.23
CA MET A 1 1.83 -0.90 -24.14
C MET A 1 3.15 -1.55 -24.58
N LEU A 2 3.37 -1.80 -25.86
CA LEU A 2 4.61 -2.39 -26.41
C LEU A 2 5.81 -1.41 -26.56
N ALA A 3 5.62 -0.10 -26.48
CA ALA A 3 6.65 0.89 -26.74
C ALA A 3 7.87 0.83 -25.78
N PRO A 4 7.70 0.64 -24.45
CA PRO A 4 8.85 0.50 -23.56
C PRO A 4 9.65 -0.78 -23.81
N PHE A 5 8.95 -1.90 -24.02
CA PHE A 5 9.57 -3.17 -24.35
C PHE A 5 10.32 -3.11 -25.70
N ALA A 6 9.71 -2.50 -26.72
CA ALA A 6 10.34 -2.33 -28.02
C ALA A 6 11.65 -1.54 -27.95
N LYS A 7 11.74 -0.52 -27.08
CA LYS A 7 12.98 0.25 -26.87
C LYS A 7 14.09 -0.55 -26.20
N GLN A 8 13.75 -1.56 -25.39
CA GLN A 8 14.71 -2.42 -24.68
C GLN A 8 14.92 -3.77 -25.37
N GLN A 9 14.18 -4.07 -26.42
CA GLN A 9 14.15 -5.37 -27.08
C GLN A 9 15.54 -5.82 -27.54
N HIS A 10 16.42 -4.92 -27.99
CA HIS A 10 17.76 -5.25 -28.42
C HIS A 10 18.65 -5.74 -27.25
N VAL A 11 18.43 -5.23 -26.02
CA VAL A 11 19.15 -5.65 -24.81
C VAL A 11 18.70 -7.05 -24.38
N TRP A 12 17.39 -7.27 -24.34
CA TRP A 12 16.82 -8.54 -23.87
C TRP A 12 16.78 -9.63 -24.94
N ARG A 13 16.89 -9.27 -26.21
CA ARG A 13 16.83 -10.24 -27.32
C ARG A 13 17.87 -11.35 -27.22
N PHE A 14 19.04 -11.08 -26.66
CA PHE A 14 20.09 -12.06 -26.44
C PHE A 14 19.95 -12.81 -25.11
N GLU A 15 19.24 -12.22 -24.16
CA GLU A 15 19.04 -12.80 -22.81
C GLU A 15 17.81 -13.73 -22.75
N LEU A 16 16.91 -13.62 -23.73
CA LEU A 16 15.64 -14.34 -23.76
C LEU A 16 15.44 -15.07 -25.11
N PRO A 17 16.35 -16.02 -25.50
CA PRO A 17 16.31 -16.62 -26.83
C PRO A 17 15.11 -17.53 -27.11
N ALA A 18 14.34 -17.96 -26.11
CA ALA A 18 13.24 -18.90 -26.25
C ALA A 18 12.10 -18.59 -25.23
N VAL A 19 11.58 -17.36 -25.22
CA VAL A 19 10.57 -16.94 -24.25
C VAL A 19 9.20 -16.84 -24.92
N ASN A 20 8.20 -17.47 -24.32
CA ASN A 20 6.81 -17.17 -24.61
C ASN A 20 6.47 -15.85 -23.93
N ILE A 21 6.30 -14.78 -24.73
CA ILE A 21 5.96 -13.45 -24.21
C ILE A 21 4.45 -13.35 -24.10
N PHE A 22 3.95 -13.33 -22.89
CA PHE A 22 2.56 -13.00 -22.62
C PHE A 22 2.40 -11.47 -22.64
N THR A 23 1.63 -10.96 -23.58
CA THR A 23 1.35 -9.51 -23.70
C THR A 23 0.02 -9.10 -23.03
N GLY A 24 -0.56 -9.98 -22.23
CA GLY A 24 -1.84 -9.76 -21.54
C GLY A 24 -1.68 -9.03 -20.19
N ASN A 25 -2.78 -8.49 -19.72
CA ASN A 25 -2.85 -7.87 -18.37
C ASN A 25 -2.97 -8.92 -17.25
N GLU A 26 -3.13 -10.20 -17.59
CA GLU A 26 -3.35 -11.30 -16.64
C GLU A 26 -2.56 -12.53 -17.08
N LEU A 27 -1.84 -13.13 -16.13
CA LEU A 27 -1.31 -14.49 -16.27
C LEU A 27 -2.52 -15.43 -16.21
N ASP A 28 -2.61 -16.37 -17.15
CA ASP A 28 -3.63 -17.41 -17.07
C ASP A 28 -3.39 -18.24 -15.78
N PRO A 29 -4.44 -18.48 -14.97
CA PRO A 29 -4.33 -19.32 -13.78
C PRO A 29 -3.79 -20.73 -14.06
N THR A 30 -3.88 -21.22 -15.29
CA THR A 30 -3.38 -22.55 -15.68
C THR A 30 -1.88 -22.54 -16.06
N ASP A 31 -1.31 -21.36 -16.38
CA ASP A 31 0.10 -21.25 -16.73
C ASP A 31 1.01 -21.50 -15.52
N THR A 32 2.09 -22.25 -15.73
CA THR A 32 3.14 -22.52 -14.73
C THR A 32 4.50 -22.11 -15.30
N PRO A 33 4.78 -20.81 -15.44
CA PRO A 33 6.07 -20.36 -15.96
C PRO A 33 7.18 -20.61 -14.93
N ASP A 34 8.40 -20.86 -15.42
CA ASP A 34 9.59 -21.00 -14.58
C ASP A 34 9.98 -19.69 -13.89
N ALA A 35 9.65 -18.55 -14.50
CA ALA A 35 9.85 -17.22 -13.95
C ALA A 35 8.94 -16.19 -14.61
N ALA A 36 8.70 -15.08 -13.92
CA ALA A 36 7.98 -13.92 -14.44
C ALA A 36 8.90 -12.70 -14.50
N LEU A 37 9.02 -12.09 -15.69
CA LEU A 37 9.72 -10.83 -15.88
C LEU A 37 8.70 -9.70 -15.99
N ILE A 38 8.67 -8.82 -15.00
CA ILE A 38 7.71 -7.71 -14.92
C ILE A 38 8.35 -6.43 -15.49
N PHE A 39 8.10 -6.15 -16.77
CA PHE A 39 8.55 -4.92 -17.42
C PHE A 39 7.61 -3.76 -17.06
N GLY A 40 7.96 -3.01 -16.03
CA GLY A 40 7.11 -1.92 -15.55
C GLY A 40 7.68 -1.21 -14.33
N GLY A 41 6.83 -0.48 -13.64
CA GLY A 41 7.07 0.08 -12.32
C GLY A 41 6.19 -0.62 -11.28
N ASP A 42 6.15 -0.04 -10.07
CA ASP A 42 5.47 -0.60 -8.90
C ASP A 42 3.99 -0.91 -9.16
N GLY A 43 3.26 -0.03 -9.84
CA GLY A 43 1.85 -0.28 -10.19
C GLY A 43 1.65 -1.42 -11.22
N THR A 44 2.67 -1.77 -12.04
CA THR A 44 2.60 -2.94 -12.90
C THR A 44 2.79 -4.21 -12.08
N LEU A 45 3.77 -4.21 -11.17
CA LEU A 45 4.02 -5.31 -10.25
C LEU A 45 2.80 -5.54 -9.34
N HIS A 46 2.26 -4.47 -8.74
CA HIS A 46 1.12 -4.50 -7.82
C HIS A 46 -0.06 -5.30 -8.39
N ARG A 47 -0.41 -5.09 -9.65
CA ARG A 47 -1.50 -5.81 -10.32
C ARG A 47 -1.30 -7.32 -10.42
N HIS A 48 -0.07 -7.78 -10.36
CA HIS A 48 0.26 -9.21 -10.49
C HIS A 48 0.64 -9.89 -9.17
N LEU A 49 0.78 -9.14 -8.05
CA LEU A 49 1.20 -9.68 -6.76
C LEU A 49 0.38 -10.89 -6.32
N GLY A 50 -0.94 -10.83 -6.47
CA GLY A 50 -1.83 -11.92 -6.05
C GLY A 50 -1.52 -13.25 -6.73
N ILE A 51 -1.35 -13.25 -8.06
CA ILE A 51 -1.07 -14.48 -8.83
C ILE A 51 0.38 -14.94 -8.62
N LEU A 52 1.34 -14.01 -8.53
CA LEU A 52 2.74 -14.32 -8.30
C LEU A 52 2.95 -14.96 -6.92
N ALA A 53 2.30 -14.40 -5.88
CA ALA A 53 2.34 -14.93 -4.53
C ALA A 53 1.64 -16.30 -4.41
N MET A 54 0.47 -16.45 -5.04
CA MET A 54 -0.29 -17.71 -5.01
C MET A 54 0.47 -18.86 -5.66
N LYS A 55 1.11 -18.59 -6.79
CA LYS A 55 1.86 -19.59 -7.57
C LYS A 55 3.33 -19.72 -7.18
N ARG A 56 3.83 -18.83 -6.32
CA ARG A 56 5.24 -18.76 -5.92
C ARG A 56 6.20 -18.69 -7.13
N ILE A 57 5.84 -17.91 -8.14
CA ILE A 57 6.63 -17.76 -9.37
C ILE A 57 7.84 -16.87 -9.08
N PRO A 58 9.08 -17.33 -9.33
CA PRO A 58 10.26 -16.48 -9.27
C PRO A 58 10.10 -15.25 -10.15
N THR A 59 10.17 -14.06 -9.56
CA THR A 59 9.78 -12.81 -10.21
C THR A 59 10.95 -11.86 -10.31
N LEU A 60 11.22 -11.37 -11.52
CA LEU A 60 12.21 -10.34 -11.80
C LEU A 60 11.52 -9.03 -12.15
N PRO A 61 11.51 -8.01 -11.29
CA PRO A 61 11.06 -6.67 -11.66
C PRO A 61 12.12 -6.01 -12.55
N VAL A 62 11.72 -5.58 -13.75
CA VAL A 62 12.57 -4.84 -14.68
C VAL A 62 12.20 -3.36 -14.61
N PRO A 63 13.08 -2.47 -14.09
CA PRO A 63 12.74 -1.12 -13.68
C PRO A 63 12.65 -0.17 -14.89
N ILE A 64 11.50 -0.16 -15.57
CA ILE A 64 11.20 0.76 -16.68
C ILE A 64 10.02 1.69 -16.40
N GLY A 65 9.54 1.68 -15.16
CA GLY A 65 8.49 2.57 -14.65
C GLY A 65 9.03 3.95 -14.26
N SER A 66 8.15 4.78 -13.66
CA SER A 66 8.50 6.14 -13.21
C SER A 66 9.14 6.17 -11.83
N ALA A 67 8.84 5.22 -10.93
CA ALA A 67 9.42 5.14 -9.58
C ALA A 67 10.32 3.90 -9.44
N ASN A 68 9.78 2.68 -9.51
CA ASN A 68 10.50 1.41 -9.34
C ASN A 68 11.08 1.22 -7.91
N ASP A 69 10.33 1.65 -6.90
CA ASP A 69 10.77 1.65 -5.51
C ASP A 69 10.96 0.22 -4.98
N PHE A 70 10.07 -0.72 -5.36
CA PHE A 70 10.24 -2.13 -5.02
C PHE A 70 11.51 -2.73 -5.61
N ALA A 71 11.75 -2.53 -6.91
CA ALA A 71 12.95 -3.05 -7.57
C ALA A 71 14.23 -2.48 -6.91
N ALA A 72 14.22 -1.17 -6.59
CA ALA A 72 15.33 -0.52 -5.91
C ALA A 72 15.59 -1.09 -4.51
N SER A 73 14.53 -1.44 -3.76
CA SER A 73 14.62 -2.02 -2.40
C SER A 73 15.25 -3.41 -2.38
N ILE A 74 15.12 -4.18 -3.46
CA ILE A 74 15.77 -5.50 -3.63
C ILE A 74 17.08 -5.44 -4.42
N GLY A 75 17.68 -4.25 -4.58
CA GLY A 75 18.99 -4.08 -5.23
C GLY A 75 18.97 -3.98 -6.75
N ILE A 76 17.79 -3.90 -7.39
CA ILE A 76 17.64 -3.74 -8.84
C ILE A 76 17.31 -2.28 -9.14
N ARG A 77 18.33 -1.46 -9.39
CA ARG A 77 18.18 -0.02 -9.65
C ARG A 77 18.20 0.33 -11.13
N THR A 78 18.82 -0.53 -11.94
CA THR A 78 19.01 -0.32 -13.38
C THR A 78 18.60 -1.57 -14.16
N ILE A 79 18.41 -1.40 -15.47
CA ILE A 79 18.20 -2.53 -16.38
C ILE A 79 19.42 -3.46 -16.37
N ALA A 80 20.63 -2.92 -16.20
CA ALA A 80 21.84 -3.73 -16.11
C ALA A 80 21.84 -4.65 -14.89
N ASP A 81 21.32 -4.17 -13.74
CA ASP A 81 21.15 -5.00 -12.54
C ASP A 81 20.15 -6.13 -12.80
N ALA A 82 19.02 -5.83 -13.45
CA ALA A 82 18.02 -6.83 -13.81
C ALA A 82 18.59 -7.89 -14.77
N VAL A 83 19.39 -7.49 -15.78
CA VAL A 83 20.06 -8.42 -16.68
C VAL A 83 21.06 -9.30 -15.94
N ALA A 84 21.83 -8.72 -15.00
CA ALA A 84 22.79 -9.48 -14.19
C ALA A 84 22.07 -10.50 -13.29
N ALA A 85 20.97 -10.09 -12.66
CA ALA A 85 20.13 -10.99 -11.85
C ALA A 85 19.56 -12.14 -12.68
N TRP A 86 19.04 -11.84 -13.88
CA TRP A 86 18.50 -12.82 -14.81
C TRP A 86 19.55 -13.85 -15.26
N ARG A 87 20.74 -13.39 -15.65
CA ARG A 87 21.83 -14.29 -16.03
C ARG A 87 22.19 -15.25 -14.90
N GLY A 88 22.36 -14.72 -13.67
CA GLY A 88 22.60 -15.57 -12.51
C GLY A 88 21.53 -16.63 -12.33
N PHE A 89 20.26 -16.28 -12.48
CA PHE A 89 19.15 -17.22 -12.37
C PHE A 89 19.17 -18.30 -13.45
N VAL A 90 19.39 -17.93 -14.72
CA VAL A 90 19.48 -18.88 -15.84
C VAL A 90 20.70 -19.79 -15.71
N ASP A 91 21.83 -19.27 -15.19
CA ASP A 91 23.05 -20.04 -14.93
C ASP A 91 22.93 -20.95 -13.68
N GLY A 92 21.77 -21.01 -13.04
CA GLY A 92 21.52 -21.87 -11.88
C GLY A 92 22.09 -21.37 -10.57
N GLN A 93 22.40 -20.07 -10.45
CA GLN A 93 22.83 -19.49 -9.18
C GLN A 93 21.64 -19.44 -8.20
N ALA A 94 21.92 -19.60 -6.91
CA ALA A 94 20.92 -19.46 -5.85
C ALA A 94 20.67 -17.96 -5.55
N ASN A 95 20.07 -17.26 -6.51
CA ASN A 95 19.82 -15.80 -6.44
C ASN A 95 18.33 -15.46 -6.41
N THR A 96 17.52 -16.33 -5.84
CA THR A 96 16.12 -16.09 -5.49
C THR A 96 16.01 -15.79 -3.99
N LEU A 97 15.31 -14.72 -3.64
CA LEU A 97 15.07 -14.29 -2.27
C LEU A 97 13.56 -14.33 -1.99
N PRO A 98 13.08 -15.02 -0.96
CA PRO A 98 11.71 -14.89 -0.50
C PRO A 98 11.56 -13.53 0.21
N VAL A 99 10.52 -12.77 -0.13
CA VAL A 99 10.15 -11.53 0.52
C VAL A 99 8.71 -11.57 0.97
N ASP A 100 8.42 -10.83 2.02
CA ASP A 100 7.09 -10.68 2.55
C ASP A 100 6.25 -9.76 1.66
N LEU A 101 4.94 -9.87 1.74
CA LEU A 101 3.99 -8.93 1.16
C LEU A 101 3.05 -8.44 2.24
N GLY A 102 2.79 -7.15 2.22
CA GLY A 102 1.68 -6.61 2.99
C GLY A 102 0.34 -7.09 2.43
N THR A 103 -0.63 -7.27 3.33
CA THR A 103 -2.00 -7.67 3.00
C THR A 103 -2.97 -6.58 3.41
N ILE A 104 -4.07 -6.44 2.66
CA ILE A 104 -5.13 -5.46 2.92
C ILE A 104 -6.46 -6.20 2.96
N GLN A 105 -7.18 -6.02 4.04
CA GLN A 105 -8.52 -6.52 4.25
C GLN A 105 -9.42 -5.38 4.72
N PRO A 106 -10.44 -4.97 3.94
CA PRO A 106 -11.46 -4.06 4.43
C PRO A 106 -12.19 -4.66 5.62
N LEU A 107 -12.42 -3.85 6.65
CA LEU A 107 -13.14 -4.28 7.84
C LEU A 107 -14.63 -4.03 7.69
N HIS A 108 -15.44 -4.93 8.27
CA HIS A 108 -16.87 -4.73 8.37
C HIS A 108 -17.19 -3.64 9.43
N PRO A 109 -18.32 -2.88 9.34
CA PRO A 109 -18.69 -1.86 10.32
C PRO A 109 -18.67 -2.32 11.77
N PHE A 110 -19.05 -3.57 12.04
CA PHE A 110 -19.03 -4.14 13.39
C PHE A 110 -17.61 -4.29 13.94
N GLU A 111 -16.67 -4.75 13.13
CA GLU A 111 -15.25 -4.88 13.49
C GLU A 111 -14.62 -3.50 13.69
N ALA A 112 -15.09 -2.51 12.92
CA ALA A 112 -14.66 -1.12 13.05
C ALA A 112 -15.22 -0.46 14.32
N ALA A 113 -16.42 -0.79 14.73
CA ALA A 113 -17.01 -0.25 15.97
C ALA A 113 -16.22 -0.69 17.21
N GLU A 114 -15.65 -1.89 17.23
CA GLU A 114 -14.78 -2.37 18.31
C GLU A 114 -13.47 -1.59 18.42
N MET A 115 -13.08 -0.86 17.37
CA MET A 115 -11.87 -0.02 17.38
C MET A 115 -12.10 1.36 18.01
N LEU A 116 -13.34 1.79 18.17
CA LEU A 116 -13.59 3.08 18.78
C LEU A 116 -13.36 2.98 20.30
N PRO A 117 -12.65 3.95 20.91
CA PRO A 117 -12.63 4.04 22.36
C PRO A 117 -14.07 4.14 22.87
N PRO A 118 -14.38 3.58 24.04
CA PRO A 118 -15.70 3.74 24.66
C PRO A 118 -16.05 5.24 24.64
N ALA A 119 -17.27 5.56 24.23
CA ALA A 119 -17.72 6.94 24.22
C ALA A 119 -17.47 7.55 25.61
N GLU A 120 -16.65 8.60 25.68
CA GLU A 120 -16.63 9.44 26.86
C GLU A 120 -18.03 10.05 26.90
N ASP A 121 -18.76 9.84 28.04
CA ASP A 121 -20.06 10.41 28.26
C ASP A 121 -19.96 11.95 28.15
N ASP A 122 -20.14 12.48 26.95
CA ASP A 122 -20.32 13.93 26.75
C ASP A 122 -21.77 14.26 27.05
N PRO A 123 -22.09 15.06 28.11
CA PRO A 123 -23.44 15.39 28.49
C PRO A 123 -24.24 16.20 27.47
N GLN A 124 -23.67 16.47 26.29
CA GLN A 124 -24.27 17.29 25.23
C GLN A 124 -24.70 16.50 23.98
N ASP A 125 -24.51 15.17 23.95
CA ASP A 125 -25.05 14.33 22.88
C ASP A 125 -26.56 14.12 23.04
N GLU A 126 -27.35 15.04 22.52
CA GLU A 126 -28.75 14.74 22.19
C GLU A 126 -28.80 13.67 21.12
N PRO A 127 -29.64 12.62 21.25
CA PRO A 127 -29.72 11.56 20.26
C PRO A 127 -30.23 12.15 18.93
N TRP A 128 -29.36 12.12 17.92
CA TRP A 128 -29.69 12.57 16.57
C TRP A 128 -30.79 11.66 15.97
N ALA A 129 -31.95 12.27 15.64
CA ALA A 129 -33.04 11.62 14.93
C ALA A 129 -32.79 11.64 13.42
N GLY A 130 -31.84 10.84 12.94
CA GLY A 130 -31.54 10.69 11.53
C GLY A 130 -32.06 9.38 10.95
N GLU A 131 -32.29 9.37 9.63
CA GLU A 131 -32.82 8.23 8.88
C GLU A 131 -32.00 6.96 9.09
N THR A 132 -32.66 5.90 9.50
CA THR A 132 -32.06 4.58 9.74
C THR A 132 -31.62 3.92 8.43
N LEU A 133 -30.53 3.14 8.50
CA LEU A 133 -29.95 2.33 7.40
C LEU A 133 -30.94 1.29 6.79
N GLU A 134 -32.17 1.22 7.29
CA GLU A 134 -33.21 0.29 6.84
C GLU A 134 -33.60 0.47 5.35
N ASN A 135 -33.27 1.62 4.74
CA ASN A 135 -33.56 1.91 3.33
C ASN A 135 -32.43 1.50 2.35
N LEU A 136 -31.34 0.96 2.85
CA LEU A 136 -30.31 0.36 2.03
C LEU A 136 -30.61 -1.13 1.87
N HIS A 137 -31.02 -1.55 0.66
CA HIS A 137 -31.21 -2.96 0.32
C HIS A 137 -29.88 -3.71 0.37
N PHE A 138 -29.43 -4.02 1.60
CA PHE A 138 -28.38 -4.96 1.85
C PHE A 138 -29.02 -6.29 2.26
N VAL A 139 -28.90 -7.31 1.44
CA VAL A 139 -29.30 -8.68 1.77
C VAL A 139 -28.02 -9.50 1.92
N PRO A 140 -27.48 -9.67 3.14
CA PRO A 140 -26.47 -10.68 3.36
C PRO A 140 -27.15 -12.04 3.43
N ASP A 141 -26.62 -13.03 2.72
CA ASP A 141 -26.95 -14.43 2.93
C ASP A 141 -26.44 -14.87 4.31
N GLY A 142 -27.26 -14.65 5.35
CA GLY A 142 -26.95 -15.04 6.72
C GLY A 142 -27.98 -14.50 7.73
N PRO A 143 -28.03 -15.04 8.98
CA PRO A 143 -28.98 -14.58 10.00
C PRO A 143 -28.75 -13.10 10.31
N ARG A 144 -29.82 -12.32 10.24
CA ARG A 144 -29.81 -10.87 10.57
C ARG A 144 -29.27 -10.69 12.00
N ARG A 145 -28.13 -10.03 12.14
CA ARG A 145 -27.68 -9.42 13.38
C ARG A 145 -28.04 -7.94 13.34
N ASP A 146 -28.57 -7.42 14.44
CA ASP A 146 -28.92 -6.00 14.55
C ASP A 146 -27.68 -5.14 14.29
N LEU A 147 -27.79 -4.22 13.30
CA LEU A 147 -26.69 -3.31 12.95
C LEU A 147 -26.53 -2.26 14.07
N PRO A 148 -25.34 -2.04 14.62
CA PRO A 148 -25.10 -0.91 15.50
C PRO A 148 -25.34 0.38 14.73
N GLN A 149 -25.85 1.40 15.40
CA GLN A 149 -26.01 2.73 14.82
C GLN A 149 -24.62 3.28 14.48
N LEU A 150 -24.34 3.43 13.19
CA LEU A 150 -23.14 4.13 12.72
C LEU A 150 -23.26 5.59 13.16
N GLY A 151 -22.23 6.10 13.86
CA GLY A 151 -22.19 7.46 14.36
C GLY A 151 -22.51 8.51 13.29
N ALA A 152 -23.17 9.56 13.67
CA ALA A 152 -23.59 10.67 12.81
C ALA A 152 -22.39 11.25 12.06
N GLY A 153 -22.41 11.19 10.70
CA GLY A 153 -21.39 11.84 9.86
C GLY A 153 -21.00 11.13 8.56
N ILE A 154 -21.48 9.92 8.32
CA ILE A 154 -21.16 9.22 7.06
C ILE A 154 -22.13 9.68 5.98
N GLU A 155 -21.63 10.45 4.98
CA GLU A 155 -22.44 10.75 3.80
C GLU A 155 -22.84 9.44 3.10
N HIS A 156 -24.10 9.33 2.68
CA HIS A 156 -24.67 8.15 2.01
C HIS A 156 -23.81 7.63 0.83
N SER A 157 -23.13 8.54 0.14
CA SER A 157 -22.22 8.22 -0.97
C SER A 157 -20.98 7.45 -0.50
N GLN A 158 -20.43 7.77 0.68
CA GLN A 158 -19.26 7.12 1.25
C GLN A 158 -19.61 5.74 1.82
N ALA A 159 -20.76 5.62 2.51
CA ALA A 159 -21.26 4.35 3.01
C ALA A 159 -21.50 3.34 1.87
N ARG A 160 -22.06 3.78 0.73
CA ARG A 160 -22.23 2.92 -0.45
C ARG A 160 -20.90 2.46 -1.03
N ARG A 161 -19.95 3.35 -1.22
CA ARG A 161 -18.61 3.00 -1.72
C ARG A 161 -17.90 2.00 -0.80
N TRP A 162 -18.10 2.17 0.51
CA TRP A 162 -17.52 1.26 1.48
C TRP A 162 -18.19 -0.14 1.43
N ILE A 163 -19.53 -0.22 1.34
CA ILE A 163 -20.26 -1.49 1.18
C ILE A 163 -19.85 -2.18 -0.13
N GLU A 164 -19.70 -1.44 -1.22
CA GLU A 164 -19.23 -1.98 -2.50
C GLU A 164 -17.80 -2.52 -2.38
N ALA A 165 -16.90 -1.79 -1.72
CA ALA A 165 -15.53 -2.23 -1.49
C ALA A 165 -15.47 -3.47 -0.59
N ALA A 166 -16.26 -3.50 0.50
CA ALA A 166 -16.36 -4.65 1.40
C ALA A 166 -16.93 -5.90 0.69
N ASN A 167 -17.91 -5.73 -0.19
CA ASN A 167 -18.47 -6.82 -1.00
C ASN A 167 -17.48 -7.33 -2.07
N GLN A 168 -16.60 -6.48 -2.58
CA GLN A 168 -15.52 -6.87 -3.50
C GLN A 168 -14.32 -7.48 -2.76
N ALA A 169 -14.19 -7.26 -1.47
CA ALA A 169 -13.07 -7.65 -0.63
C ALA A 169 -13.07 -9.10 -0.17
N SER A 170 -13.78 -10.01 -0.85
CA SER A 170 -13.65 -11.47 -0.61
C SER A 170 -12.25 -12.00 -0.93
N ARG A 171 -11.36 -11.16 -1.49
CA ARG A 171 -9.96 -11.51 -1.79
C ARG A 171 -9.02 -10.58 -1.05
N ILE A 172 -8.13 -11.16 -0.27
CA ILE A 172 -6.98 -10.44 0.29
C ILE A 172 -6.22 -9.77 -0.85
N GLN A 173 -6.04 -8.46 -0.76
CA GLN A 173 -5.20 -7.70 -1.67
C GLN A 173 -3.79 -7.59 -1.10
N TYR A 174 -2.79 -7.54 -1.97
CA TYR A 174 -1.39 -7.48 -1.58
C TYR A 174 -0.77 -6.14 -1.96
N PHE A 175 0.23 -5.73 -1.18
CA PHE A 175 1.12 -4.62 -1.55
C PHE A 175 2.58 -5.00 -1.27
N ALA A 176 3.48 -4.43 -2.05
CA ALA A 176 4.89 -4.76 -1.99
C ALA A 176 5.71 -3.78 -1.14
N CYS A 177 5.37 -2.48 -1.21
CA CYS A 177 6.13 -1.44 -0.54
C CYS A 177 5.35 -0.81 0.62
N ILE A 178 4.36 0.02 0.32
CA ILE A 178 3.66 0.84 1.33
C ILE A 178 2.18 0.94 1.01
N ALA A 179 1.35 0.81 2.05
CA ALA A 179 -0.06 1.17 2.04
C ALA A 179 -0.30 2.35 2.99
N GLY A 180 -1.07 3.37 2.56
CA GLY A 180 -1.28 4.57 3.36
C GLY A 180 -2.60 5.27 3.10
N THR A 181 -3.00 6.10 4.06
CA THR A 181 -4.20 6.95 4.00
C THR A 181 -3.94 8.33 4.59
N GLY A 182 -4.88 9.23 4.46
CA GLY A 182 -4.73 10.63 4.86
C GLY A 182 -4.23 11.51 3.71
N LEU A 183 -3.28 12.39 3.97
CA LEU A 183 -2.71 13.29 2.97
C LEU A 183 -2.04 12.52 1.84
N ASP A 184 -1.40 11.40 2.14
CA ASP A 184 -0.76 10.53 1.15
C ASP A 184 -1.74 9.99 0.11
N ALA A 185 -2.91 9.53 0.55
CA ALA A 185 -3.96 9.05 -0.34
C ALA A 185 -4.47 10.15 -1.30
N ILE A 186 -4.61 11.39 -0.79
CA ILE A 186 -5.02 12.52 -1.61
C ILE A 186 -3.94 12.84 -2.64
N ILE A 187 -2.67 12.86 -2.24
CA ILE A 187 -1.54 13.09 -3.15
C ILE A 187 -1.48 12.00 -4.21
N SER A 188 -1.59 10.73 -3.84
CA SER A 188 -1.60 9.59 -4.76
C SER A 188 -2.71 9.70 -5.80
N ARG A 189 -3.92 10.08 -5.37
CA ARG A 189 -5.05 10.34 -6.29
C ARG A 189 -4.75 11.48 -7.27
N GLU A 190 -4.13 12.56 -6.82
CA GLU A 190 -3.80 13.69 -7.70
C GLU A 190 -2.67 13.37 -8.68
N ILE A 191 -1.67 12.59 -8.24
CA ILE A 191 -0.60 12.10 -9.11
C ILE A 191 -1.15 11.27 -10.26
N MET A 192 -2.16 10.42 -10.01
CA MET A 192 -2.76 9.58 -11.06
C MET A 192 -3.38 10.39 -12.20
N LYS A 193 -3.81 11.63 -11.93
CA LYS A 193 -4.38 12.55 -12.94
C LYS A 193 -3.31 13.28 -13.76
N GLN A 194 -2.04 13.27 -13.30
CA GLN A 194 -0.97 14.00 -13.96
C GLN A 194 -0.42 13.25 -15.19
N PRO A 195 0.15 13.98 -16.17
CA PRO A 195 0.85 13.37 -17.29
C PRO A 195 2.10 12.64 -16.81
N ARG A 196 2.49 11.57 -17.49
CA ARG A 196 3.58 10.66 -17.10
C ARG A 196 4.90 11.38 -16.86
N TRP A 197 5.23 12.40 -17.67
CA TRP A 197 6.48 13.15 -17.52
C TRP A 197 6.56 13.91 -16.19
N LEU A 198 5.45 14.42 -15.68
CA LEU A 198 5.41 15.15 -14.41
C LEU A 198 5.50 14.19 -13.21
N ARG A 199 4.88 13.01 -13.31
CA ARG A 199 4.94 11.98 -12.25
C ARG A 199 6.37 11.61 -11.88
N SER A 200 7.28 11.50 -12.86
CA SER A 200 8.68 11.15 -12.66
C SER A 200 9.60 12.33 -12.31
N HIS A 201 9.12 13.58 -12.45
CA HIS A 201 9.92 14.80 -12.26
C HIS A 201 9.31 15.75 -11.19
N GLY A 202 8.95 15.19 -10.02
CA GLY A 202 8.45 15.99 -8.91
C GLY A 202 6.93 16.07 -8.78
N GLY A 203 6.20 15.17 -9.46
CA GLY A 203 4.73 15.11 -9.39
C GLY A 203 4.18 14.99 -7.98
N TYR A 204 4.90 14.30 -7.07
CA TYR A 204 4.52 14.19 -5.67
C TYR A 204 4.55 15.56 -4.97
N VAL A 205 5.66 16.29 -5.12
CA VAL A 205 5.80 17.65 -4.52
C VAL A 205 4.75 18.61 -5.08
N TRP A 206 4.50 18.54 -6.38
CA TRP A 206 3.48 19.34 -7.03
C TRP A 206 2.08 19.04 -6.49
N SER A 207 1.71 17.74 -6.38
CA SER A 207 0.43 17.32 -5.80
C SER A 207 0.31 17.71 -4.33
N LEU A 208 1.38 17.61 -3.55
CA LEU A 208 1.43 18.06 -2.16
C LEU A 208 1.10 19.55 -2.07
N MET A 209 1.77 20.39 -2.88
CA MET A 209 1.56 21.85 -2.88
C MET A 209 0.12 22.23 -3.25
N GLN A 210 -0.51 21.51 -4.16
CA GLN A 210 -1.90 21.76 -4.54
C GLN A 210 -2.90 21.26 -3.49
N SER A 211 -2.66 20.10 -2.89
CA SER A 211 -3.61 19.46 -1.98
C SER A 211 -3.56 20.03 -0.56
N LEU A 212 -2.36 20.36 -0.07
CA LEU A 212 -2.12 20.77 1.31
C LEU A 212 -2.94 21.99 1.78
N PRO A 213 -3.16 23.06 0.97
CA PRO A 213 -3.94 24.21 1.42
C PRO A 213 -5.39 23.88 1.81
N LEU A 214 -6.00 22.92 1.13
CA LEU A 214 -7.38 22.50 1.36
C LEU A 214 -7.50 21.28 2.29
N PHE A 215 -6.38 20.62 2.57
CA PHE A 215 -6.39 19.43 3.41
C PHE A 215 -6.75 19.76 4.85
N ARG A 216 -7.68 18.96 5.38
CA ARG A 216 -8.07 18.97 6.79
C ARG A 216 -7.68 17.60 7.37
N PRO A 217 -6.81 17.55 8.39
CA PRO A 217 -6.42 16.29 9.00
C PRO A 217 -7.64 15.57 9.58
N PRO A 218 -7.89 14.30 9.18
CA PRO A 218 -8.91 13.48 9.79
C PRO A 218 -8.50 13.06 11.20
N PHE A 219 -9.45 12.60 12.01
CA PHE A 219 -9.12 11.72 13.12
C PHE A 219 -8.76 10.35 12.58
N ILE A 220 -7.63 9.82 13.02
CA ILE A 220 -7.15 8.49 12.67
C ILE A 220 -7.17 7.65 13.94
N THR A 221 -7.93 6.56 13.91
CA THR A 221 -7.92 5.54 14.96
C THR A 221 -7.04 4.39 14.49
N MET A 222 -6.08 3.99 15.31
CA MET A 222 -5.11 2.95 15.02
C MET A 222 -5.01 1.97 16.18
N SER A 223 -4.98 0.66 15.88
CA SER A 223 -4.61 -0.41 16.81
C SER A 223 -3.53 -1.27 16.17
N LEU A 224 -2.60 -1.75 16.98
CA LEU A 224 -1.47 -2.56 16.55
C LEU A 224 -1.53 -3.93 17.22
N ASP A 225 -1.27 -4.98 16.45
CA ASP A 225 -1.04 -6.33 16.96
C ASP A 225 0.44 -6.68 16.77
N THR A 226 1.16 -6.79 17.86
CA THR A 226 2.59 -7.15 17.87
C THR A 226 2.81 -8.62 18.18
N ASP A 227 2.06 -9.17 19.14
CA ASP A 227 2.29 -10.50 19.70
C ASP A 227 1.02 -11.37 19.76
N GLY A 228 -0.01 -11.03 19.00
CA GLY A 228 -1.30 -11.72 18.95
C GLY A 228 -2.42 -10.98 19.67
N ASP A 229 -2.08 -9.97 20.47
CA ASP A 229 -3.03 -9.11 21.18
C ASP A 229 -3.06 -7.71 20.58
N TRP A 230 -4.28 -7.16 20.44
CA TRP A 230 -4.45 -5.80 19.96
C TRP A 230 -4.14 -4.78 21.05
N SER A 231 -3.35 -3.77 20.69
CA SER A 231 -3.15 -2.62 21.57
C SER A 231 -4.45 -1.86 21.78
N THR A 232 -4.53 -1.09 22.88
CA THR A 232 -5.61 -0.11 23.06
C THR A 232 -5.62 0.83 21.86
N PRO A 233 -6.81 1.09 21.25
CA PRO A 233 -6.92 2.01 20.14
C PRO A 233 -6.44 3.42 20.49
N VAL A 234 -5.61 3.99 19.64
CA VAL A 234 -5.18 5.39 19.72
C VAL A 234 -5.96 6.18 18.67
N ARG A 235 -6.66 7.23 19.08
CA ARG A 235 -7.43 8.14 18.21
C ARG A 235 -6.87 9.55 18.31
N GLU A 236 -6.24 10.03 17.26
CA GLU A 236 -5.64 11.36 17.20
C GLU A 236 -5.85 12.00 15.81
N PRO A 237 -5.87 13.34 15.71
CA PRO A 237 -5.83 14.00 14.41
C PRO A 237 -4.47 13.78 13.74
N GLY A 238 -4.48 13.25 12.52
CA GLY A 238 -3.27 12.86 11.80
C GLY A 238 -3.20 13.43 10.39
N MET A 239 -1.98 13.76 9.95
CA MET A 239 -1.73 14.12 8.55
C MET A 239 -1.82 12.88 7.66
N LEU A 240 -1.22 11.79 8.09
CA LEU A 240 -1.24 10.49 7.41
C LEU A 240 -0.88 9.35 8.36
N ILE A 241 -1.28 8.16 7.98
CA ILE A 241 -0.72 6.89 8.46
C ILE A 241 -0.33 6.03 7.27
N ALA A 242 0.87 5.46 7.33
CA ALA A 242 1.40 4.53 6.34
C ALA A 242 1.91 3.26 7.02
N ALA A 243 1.68 2.11 6.40
CA ALA A 243 2.22 0.82 6.80
C ALA A 243 3.21 0.37 5.72
N GLY A 244 4.48 0.26 6.06
CA GLY A 244 5.54 -0.18 5.17
C GLY A 244 5.85 -1.65 5.34
N ASN A 245 5.84 -2.39 4.24
CA ASN A 245 6.51 -3.68 4.07
C ASN A 245 7.92 -3.47 3.52
N GLY A 246 8.12 -2.37 2.79
CA GLY A 246 9.41 -1.92 2.27
C GLY A 246 9.76 -0.51 2.75
N PRO A 247 11.05 -0.13 2.68
CA PRO A 247 11.55 1.09 3.31
C PRO A 247 11.13 2.39 2.60
N GLN A 248 10.73 2.31 1.33
CA GLN A 248 10.51 3.50 0.49
C GLN A 248 9.38 3.31 -0.51
N TYR A 249 8.80 4.43 -0.96
CA TYR A 249 7.85 4.51 -2.07
C TYR A 249 7.88 5.92 -2.68
N GLY A 250 7.09 6.14 -3.77
CA GLY A 250 6.88 7.46 -4.34
C GLY A 250 8.17 8.14 -4.83
N ASN A 251 9.06 7.37 -5.47
CA ASN A 251 10.33 7.80 -6.02
C ASN A 251 11.40 8.11 -4.93
N GLY A 252 11.52 7.18 -3.98
CA GLY A 252 12.59 7.22 -2.98
C GLY A 252 12.26 7.93 -1.67
N MET A 253 10.99 8.23 -1.39
CA MET A 253 10.57 8.70 -0.07
C MET A 253 10.63 7.54 0.94
N ARG A 254 11.44 7.70 1.97
CA ARG A 254 11.70 6.68 2.98
C ARG A 254 10.75 6.77 4.18
N VAL A 255 9.44 6.69 3.91
CA VAL A 255 8.40 6.88 4.95
C VAL A 255 8.50 5.81 6.03
N ALA A 256 8.76 4.56 5.65
CA ALA A 256 9.00 3.45 6.56
C ALA A 256 10.49 3.04 6.52
N HIS A 257 11.39 3.99 6.78
CA HIS A 257 12.83 3.85 6.55
C HIS A 257 13.48 2.59 7.17
N LEU A 258 12.94 2.08 8.27
CA LEU A 258 13.46 0.92 8.99
C LEU A 258 12.75 -0.39 8.62
N ALA A 259 11.84 -0.36 7.63
CA ALA A 259 11.13 -1.55 7.20
C ALA A 259 12.07 -2.54 6.49
N GLU A 260 11.93 -3.80 6.85
CA GLU A 260 12.64 -4.95 6.28
C GLU A 260 11.62 -5.86 5.63
N MET A 261 11.88 -6.30 4.39
CA MET A 261 10.90 -7.04 3.57
C MET A 261 10.85 -8.55 3.90
N ASP A 262 11.49 -9.00 4.98
CA ASP A 262 11.63 -10.42 5.36
C ASP A 262 11.53 -10.68 6.86
N ASP A 263 11.20 -9.65 7.67
CA ASP A 263 11.11 -9.78 9.14
C ASP A 263 9.73 -10.24 9.64
N GLY A 264 8.73 -10.31 8.76
CA GLY A 264 7.37 -10.71 9.10
C GLY A 264 6.57 -9.62 9.81
N LEU A 265 6.97 -8.35 9.65
CA LEU A 265 6.33 -7.20 10.30
C LEU A 265 6.00 -6.11 9.27
N LEU A 266 5.08 -5.24 9.64
CA LEU A 266 4.83 -3.97 8.98
C LEU A 266 5.31 -2.84 9.88
N ASP A 267 5.88 -1.81 9.26
CA ASP A 267 6.34 -0.61 9.93
C ASP A 267 5.31 0.50 9.82
N ALA A 268 4.60 0.78 10.91
CA ALA A 268 3.59 1.84 10.99
C ALA A 268 4.25 3.20 11.21
N CYS A 269 4.08 4.12 10.27
CA CYS A 269 4.51 5.51 10.38
C CYS A 269 3.27 6.40 10.47
N PHE A 270 3.06 7.02 11.62
CA PHE A 270 1.95 7.93 11.87
C PHE A 270 2.46 9.36 12.02
N VAL A 271 2.03 10.24 11.15
CA VAL A 271 2.35 11.68 11.23
C VAL A 271 1.16 12.40 11.85
N ARG A 272 1.32 12.86 13.10
CA ARG A 272 0.32 13.64 13.82
C ARG A 272 0.04 14.94 13.12
N GLN A 273 -1.07 15.57 13.47
CA GLN A 273 -1.41 16.88 12.95
C GLN A 273 -0.32 17.88 13.26
N LEU A 274 0.11 18.60 12.24
CA LEU A 274 1.05 19.72 12.34
C LEU A 274 0.67 20.84 11.36
N GLY A 275 1.21 22.04 11.61
CA GLY A 275 0.95 23.21 10.77
C GLY A 275 1.48 22.99 9.35
N LYS A 276 0.73 23.41 8.34
CA LYS A 276 1.04 23.22 6.92
C LYS A 276 2.44 23.71 6.52
N LEU A 277 2.85 24.90 6.98
CA LEU A 277 4.18 25.43 6.72
C LEU A 277 5.28 24.59 7.38
N ARG A 278 5.01 24.05 8.57
CA ARG A 278 5.94 23.14 9.26
C ARG A 278 6.07 21.83 8.49
N LEU A 279 4.97 21.28 7.98
CA LEU A 279 5.00 20.09 7.14
C LEU A 279 5.89 20.29 5.91
N LEU A 280 5.69 21.40 5.17
CA LEU A 280 6.49 21.70 3.99
C LEU A 280 7.99 21.85 4.32
N ARG A 281 8.31 22.47 5.46
CA ARG A 281 9.71 22.61 5.89
C ARG A 281 10.37 21.27 6.24
N LEU A 282 9.59 20.35 6.84
CA LEU A 282 10.07 19.04 7.29
C LEU A 282 9.96 17.96 6.21
N PHE A 283 9.22 18.22 5.15
CA PHE A 283 9.01 17.25 4.06
C PHE A 283 10.31 16.70 3.44
N PRO A 284 11.38 17.50 3.21
CA PRO A 284 12.65 16.97 2.71
C PRO A 284 13.29 15.90 3.60
N GLU A 285 13.00 15.90 4.92
CA GLU A 285 13.55 14.90 5.86
C GLU A 285 13.04 13.48 5.58
N VAL A 286 11.92 13.34 4.85
CA VAL A 286 11.39 12.02 4.48
C VAL A 286 12.30 11.27 3.52
N PHE A 287 13.05 11.97 2.67
CA PHE A 287 13.99 11.34 1.73
C PHE A 287 15.25 10.79 2.42
N SER A 288 15.61 11.36 3.57
CA SER A 288 16.73 10.91 4.37
C SER A 288 16.34 9.95 5.51
N GLY A 289 15.03 9.75 5.76
CA GLY A 289 14.51 9.00 6.90
C GLY A 289 14.60 9.75 8.25
N LYS A 290 15.13 10.98 8.28
CA LYS A 290 15.32 11.76 9.52
C LYS A 290 14.00 12.21 10.16
N HIS A 291 12.90 12.22 9.40
CA HIS A 291 11.55 12.51 9.91
C HIS A 291 11.15 11.60 11.08
N LEU A 292 11.69 10.37 11.17
CA LEU A 292 11.40 9.45 12.27
C LEU A 292 11.86 9.98 13.64
N GLY A 293 12.81 10.92 13.68
CA GLY A 293 13.25 11.61 14.88
C GLY A 293 12.37 12.78 15.34
N LEU A 294 11.31 13.10 14.60
CA LEU A 294 10.43 14.21 14.93
C LEU A 294 9.37 13.78 15.96
N LYS A 295 9.07 14.65 16.91
CA LYS A 295 8.06 14.38 17.97
C LYS A 295 6.65 14.16 17.44
N GLU A 296 6.36 14.68 16.25
CA GLU A 296 5.07 14.53 15.56
C GLU A 296 4.95 13.19 14.83
N VAL A 297 6.03 12.43 14.73
CA VAL A 297 6.04 11.14 14.04
C VAL A 297 6.09 10.03 15.07
N GLY A 298 5.08 9.15 15.03
CA GLY A 298 5.09 7.88 15.72
C GLY A 298 5.53 6.77 14.78
N TYR A 299 6.30 5.80 15.29
CA TYR A 299 6.80 4.69 14.49
C TYR A 299 6.80 3.40 15.31
N TRP A 300 6.21 2.35 14.75
CA TRP A 300 6.06 1.05 15.42
C TRP A 300 6.16 -0.10 14.42
N LYS A 301 6.64 -1.25 14.86
CA LYS A 301 6.55 -2.51 14.11
C LYS A 301 5.38 -3.33 14.63
N ALA A 302 4.59 -3.93 13.73
CA ALA A 302 3.45 -4.76 14.08
C ALA A 302 3.20 -5.85 13.02
N ARG A 303 2.59 -6.95 13.42
CA ARG A 303 2.15 -8.00 12.50
C ARG A 303 0.87 -7.61 11.77
N ARG A 304 -0.01 -6.89 12.47
CA ARG A 304 -1.26 -6.38 11.92
C ARG A 304 -1.53 -4.97 12.44
N ILE A 305 -2.17 -4.18 11.60
CA ILE A 305 -2.50 -2.79 11.89
C ILE A 305 -3.94 -2.57 11.45
N ARG A 306 -4.81 -2.17 12.37
CA ARG A 306 -6.15 -1.69 12.04
C ARG A 306 -6.15 -0.18 11.94
N ILE A 307 -6.79 0.34 10.90
CA ILE A 307 -6.86 1.77 10.63
C ILE A 307 -8.30 2.14 10.32
N GLN A 308 -8.81 3.14 11.04
CA GLN A 308 -10.07 3.81 10.76
C GLN A 308 -9.83 5.32 10.67
N THR A 309 -10.55 6.00 9.78
CA THR A 309 -10.47 7.46 9.65
C THR A 309 -11.86 8.09 9.76
N ASP A 310 -11.90 9.29 10.31
CA ASP A 310 -13.10 10.11 10.42
C ASP A 310 -12.76 11.55 9.95
N PRO A 311 -13.31 11.99 8.80
CA PRO A 311 -14.16 11.24 7.87
C PRO A 311 -13.47 10.05 7.20
N ILE A 312 -14.27 9.12 6.64
CA ILE A 312 -13.76 7.97 5.88
C ILE A 312 -12.88 8.46 4.72
N MET A 313 -11.67 7.90 4.61
CA MET A 313 -10.71 8.22 3.58
C MET A 313 -10.33 7.01 2.74
N ASP A 314 -9.86 7.26 1.53
CA ASP A 314 -9.34 6.23 0.65
C ASP A 314 -8.00 5.70 1.17
N LEU A 315 -7.73 4.40 0.97
CA LEU A 315 -6.42 3.77 1.14
C LEU A 315 -5.80 3.55 -0.24
N TYR A 316 -4.55 3.90 -0.35
CA TYR A 316 -3.71 3.61 -1.52
C TYR A 316 -2.57 2.68 -1.13
N ALA A 317 -2.19 1.77 -2.02
CA ALA A 317 -1.07 0.88 -1.84
C ALA A 317 -0.22 0.84 -3.12
N ASP A 318 1.08 0.98 -3.00
CA ASP A 318 2.04 1.06 -4.12
C ASP A 318 1.62 2.07 -5.19
N GLY A 319 0.91 3.14 -4.78
CA GLY A 319 0.39 4.19 -5.66
C GLY A 319 -0.94 3.89 -6.34
N GLU A 320 -1.55 2.72 -6.13
CA GLU A 320 -2.85 2.33 -6.69
C GLU A 320 -3.95 2.42 -5.61
N TYR A 321 -5.15 2.82 -6.02
CA TYR A 321 -6.31 2.83 -5.13
C TYR A 321 -6.72 1.38 -4.77
N VAL A 322 -7.02 1.15 -3.49
CA VAL A 322 -7.44 -0.17 -3.00
C VAL A 322 -8.89 -0.16 -2.50
N CYS A 323 -9.14 0.54 -1.41
CA CYS A 323 -10.47 0.60 -0.77
C CYS A 323 -10.55 1.81 0.17
N PRO A 324 -11.73 2.19 0.66
CA PRO A 324 -11.84 3.14 1.77
C PRO A 324 -11.51 2.45 3.11
N THR A 325 -11.15 3.26 4.13
CA THR A 325 -11.09 2.82 5.54
C THR A 325 -12.51 2.53 6.06
N PRO A 326 -12.70 1.67 7.10
CA PRO A 326 -11.71 1.00 7.92
C PRO A 326 -11.09 -0.23 7.26
N VAL A 327 -9.82 -0.50 7.61
CA VAL A 327 -9.06 -1.62 7.05
C VAL A 327 -8.22 -2.31 8.12
N GLU A 328 -7.94 -3.60 7.91
CA GLU A 328 -6.86 -4.33 8.57
C GLU A 328 -5.74 -4.55 7.55
N LEU A 329 -4.53 -4.14 7.90
CA LEU A 329 -3.30 -4.42 7.19
C LEU A 329 -2.55 -5.50 7.94
N GLY A 330 -1.99 -6.45 7.21
CA GLY A 330 -1.22 -7.55 7.79
C GLY A 330 -0.01 -7.86 6.93
N VAL A 331 0.76 -8.88 7.31
CA VAL A 331 1.90 -9.36 6.55
C VAL A 331 1.72 -10.84 6.20
N LYS A 332 2.02 -11.19 4.95
CA LYS A 332 2.15 -12.58 4.51
C LYS A 332 3.61 -12.89 4.26
N ARG A 333 4.19 -13.68 5.16
CA ARG A 333 5.61 -14.02 5.14
C ARG A 333 5.99 -14.82 3.90
N GLU A 334 7.17 -14.54 3.37
CA GLU A 334 7.78 -15.24 2.23
C GLU A 334 6.84 -15.42 1.04
N ALA A 335 5.96 -14.43 0.82
CA ALA A 335 4.87 -14.56 -0.14
C ALA A 335 5.32 -14.43 -1.59
N LEU A 336 6.37 -13.66 -1.86
CA LEU A 336 6.89 -13.43 -3.21
C LEU A 336 8.33 -13.92 -3.31
N LEU A 337 8.63 -14.73 -4.33
CA LEU A 337 10.01 -15.07 -4.67
C LEU A 337 10.55 -14.05 -5.66
N VAL A 338 11.63 -13.35 -5.31
CA VAL A 338 12.26 -12.36 -6.19
C VAL A 338 13.63 -12.82 -6.67
N ILE A 339 13.91 -12.60 -7.95
CA ILE A 339 15.22 -12.84 -8.55
C ILE A 339 16.05 -11.58 -8.32
N VAL A 340 17.18 -11.70 -7.65
CA VAL A 340 18.01 -10.56 -7.23
C VAL A 340 19.46 -10.70 -7.76
N PRO A 341 20.21 -9.59 -7.88
CA PRO A 341 21.65 -9.69 -8.16
C PRO A 341 22.36 -10.46 -7.06
N SER A 342 23.30 -11.34 -7.40
CA SER A 342 24.02 -12.21 -6.44
C SER A 342 24.72 -11.43 -5.31
N LYS A 343 25.04 -10.16 -5.52
CA LYS A 343 25.59 -9.27 -4.48
C LYS A 343 24.57 -8.87 -3.40
N ALA A 344 23.27 -8.94 -3.67
CA ALA A 344 22.22 -8.55 -2.73
C ALA A 344 21.93 -9.64 -1.67
N ILE A 345 22.42 -10.87 -1.87
CA ILE A 345 22.23 -11.99 -0.93
C ILE A 345 23.22 -11.93 0.24
N HIS A 346 24.28 -11.13 0.13
CA HIS A 346 25.38 -11.08 1.09
C HIS A 346 25.50 -9.72 1.80
N SER A 347 24.57 -8.83 1.58
CA SER A 347 24.51 -7.50 2.22
C SER A 347 23.43 -7.44 3.30
#